data_a93fa730167bdac0e0bd1213a97d98c8
#
_entry.id   a93fa730167bdac0e0bd1213a97d98c8
#
_cell.length_a   1.000
_cell.length_b   1.000
_cell.length_c   1.000
_cell.angle_alpha   90.00
_cell.angle_beta   90.00
_cell.angle_gamma   90.00
#
_symmetry.space_group_name_H-M   'P 1'
#
loop_
_entity.id
_entity.type
_entity.pdbx_description
1 polymer ?
#
loop_
_entity_poly.entity_id
_entity_poly.type
_entity_poly.pdbx_seq_one_letter_code
_entity_poly.pdbx_strand_id
1 'polypeptide(L)'
;MNEFDELVGIVKKLREECPWDMEQTHESLSRHLIEEAYELLDSLASIEEKDSNYEHVKDELGDLLLQILLHSKIAEENNKFAIVDVINSLQAKLIERHPHVFGDVKLDSADEVEKQWESIKQKNSDSSIFDDINSCLLYTSPSPRDIG
;
A
#
# COMPACT_ATOMS: atom_id res chain seq x y z
N MET A 1 10.73 7.33 21.07
CA MET A 1 9.77 6.53 20.30
C MET A 1 8.94 7.50 19.48
N ASN A 2 8.82 7.28 18.19
CA ASN A 2 8.02 8.14 17.33
C ASN A 2 6.58 7.60 17.19
N GLU A 3 5.71 8.40 16.63
CA GLU A 3 4.28 8.06 16.48
C GLU A 3 4.06 6.77 15.69
N PHE A 4 4.92 6.49 14.70
CA PHE A 4 4.83 5.25 13.93
C PHE A 4 5.14 4.02 14.80
N ASP A 5 6.19 4.08 15.59
CA ASP A 5 6.56 3.00 16.51
C ASP A 5 5.46 2.76 17.57
N GLU A 6 4.87 3.84 18.05
CA GLU A 6 3.74 3.75 18.99
C GLU A 6 2.54 3.05 18.34
N LEU A 7 2.21 3.39 17.11
CA LEU A 7 1.12 2.74 16.36
C LEU A 7 1.40 1.25 16.14
N VAL A 8 2.63 0.91 15.76
CA VAL A 8 3.04 -0.51 15.61
C VAL A 8 2.86 -1.26 16.92
N GLY A 9 3.23 -0.65 18.04
CA GLY A 9 3.02 -1.20 19.38
C GLY A 9 1.55 -1.41 19.72
N ILE A 10 0.68 -0.48 19.35
CA ILE A 10 -0.76 -0.59 19.54
C ILE A 10 -1.31 -1.78 18.74
N VAL A 11 -0.95 -1.91 17.48
CA VAL A 11 -1.39 -3.03 16.64
C VAL A 11 -0.92 -4.38 17.20
N LYS A 12 0.33 -4.44 17.68
CA LYS A 12 0.85 -5.63 18.37
C LYS A 12 -0.03 -5.99 19.57
N LYS A 13 -0.35 -5.01 20.40
CA LYS A 13 -1.19 -5.23 21.58
C LYS A 13 -2.58 -5.71 21.22
N LEU A 14 -3.18 -5.16 20.17
CA LEU A 14 -4.47 -5.65 19.65
C LEU A 14 -4.40 -7.11 19.23
N ARG A 15 -3.33 -7.51 18.55
CA ARG A 15 -3.14 -8.91 18.14
C ARG A 15 -2.95 -9.85 19.35
N GLU A 16 -2.42 -9.35 20.44
CA GLU A 16 -2.16 -10.15 21.64
C GLU A 16 -3.36 -10.19 22.60
N GLU A 17 -4.18 -9.15 22.65
CA GLU A 17 -5.18 -8.99 23.71
C GLU A 17 -6.63 -8.82 23.22
N CYS A 18 -6.86 -8.41 21.97
CA CYS A 18 -8.21 -8.25 21.45
C CYS A 18 -8.70 -9.56 20.81
N PRO A 19 -9.78 -10.17 21.30
CA PRO A 19 -10.27 -11.44 20.73
C PRO A 19 -10.60 -11.39 19.24
N TRP A 20 -11.14 -10.27 18.78
CA TRP A 20 -11.45 -10.11 17.37
C TRP A 20 -10.19 -10.01 16.51
N ASP A 21 -9.22 -9.19 16.93
CA ASP A 21 -7.95 -9.02 16.20
C ASP A 21 -7.11 -10.31 16.21
N MET A 22 -7.14 -11.05 17.31
CA MET A 22 -6.42 -12.33 17.43
C MET A 22 -6.89 -13.39 16.45
N GLU A 23 -8.17 -13.38 16.11
CA GLU A 23 -8.77 -14.36 15.20
C GLU A 23 -8.52 -14.06 13.72
N GLN A 24 -8.10 -12.84 13.40
CA GLN A 24 -7.95 -12.43 12.00
C GLN A 24 -6.77 -13.13 11.32
N THR A 25 -6.95 -13.42 10.04
CA THR A 25 -5.95 -14.01 9.14
C THR A 25 -5.80 -13.11 7.91
N HIS A 26 -4.80 -13.37 7.08
CA HIS A 26 -4.69 -12.68 5.79
C HIS A 26 -5.98 -12.82 4.97
N GLU A 27 -6.56 -14.01 4.96
CA GLU A 27 -7.80 -14.28 4.22
C GLU A 27 -8.98 -13.50 4.80
N SER A 28 -9.18 -13.56 6.13
CA SER A 28 -10.32 -12.87 6.75
C SER A 28 -10.24 -11.35 6.61
N LEU A 29 -9.03 -10.78 6.58
CA LEU A 29 -8.81 -9.34 6.42
C LEU A 29 -8.85 -8.86 4.97
N SER A 30 -8.79 -9.76 3.99
CA SER A 30 -8.77 -9.36 2.56
C SER A 30 -9.99 -8.54 2.17
N ARG A 31 -11.15 -8.90 2.68
CA ARG A 31 -12.40 -8.16 2.46
C ARG A 31 -12.32 -6.75 3.06
N HIS A 32 -11.80 -6.65 4.28
CA HIS A 32 -11.66 -5.35 4.97
C HIS A 32 -10.67 -4.45 4.22
N LEU A 33 -9.58 -5.00 3.70
CA LEU A 33 -8.62 -4.24 2.90
C LEU A 33 -9.30 -3.59 1.68
N ILE A 34 -10.13 -4.35 0.97
CA ILE A 34 -10.87 -3.85 -0.18
C ILE A 34 -11.87 -2.77 0.25
N GLU A 35 -12.61 -3.00 1.32
CA GLU A 35 -13.59 -2.05 1.86
C GLU A 35 -12.92 -0.72 2.23
N GLU A 36 -11.80 -0.77 2.96
CA GLU A 36 -11.07 0.43 3.35
C GLU A 36 -10.48 1.16 2.14
N ALA A 37 -10.01 0.44 1.12
CA ALA A 37 -9.53 1.06 -0.11
C ALA A 37 -10.66 1.81 -0.84
N TYR A 38 -11.85 1.24 -0.93
CA TYR A 38 -13.01 1.89 -1.53
C TYR A 38 -13.48 3.10 -0.72
N GLU A 39 -13.52 3.01 0.59
CA GLU A 39 -13.88 4.14 1.47
C GLU A 39 -12.89 5.30 1.30
N LEU A 40 -11.60 4.99 1.17
CA LEU A 40 -10.60 6.00 0.86
C LEU A 40 -10.86 6.65 -0.52
N LEU A 41 -11.16 5.87 -1.54
CA LEU A 41 -11.48 6.39 -2.87
C LEU A 41 -12.69 7.33 -2.84
N ASP A 42 -13.74 6.94 -2.14
CA ASP A 42 -14.94 7.76 -1.97
C ASP A 42 -14.61 9.08 -1.24
N SER A 43 -13.80 9.01 -0.19
CA SER A 43 -13.39 10.19 0.56
C SER A 43 -12.55 11.15 -0.29
N LEU A 44 -11.65 10.62 -1.12
CA LEU A 44 -10.84 11.42 -2.04
C LEU A 44 -11.70 12.12 -3.09
N ALA A 45 -12.71 11.45 -3.61
CA ALA A 45 -13.65 12.05 -4.56
C ALA A 45 -14.45 13.22 -3.94
N SER A 46 -14.71 13.18 -2.65
CA SER A 46 -15.47 14.20 -1.94
C SER A 46 -14.71 15.50 -1.64
N ILE A 47 -13.39 15.50 -1.80
CA ILE A 47 -12.55 16.68 -1.52
C ILE A 47 -12.91 17.85 -2.45
N GLU A 48 -13.18 17.58 -3.73
CA GLU A 48 -13.53 18.61 -4.72
C GLU A 48 -14.81 19.34 -4.35
N GLU A 49 -15.68 18.70 -3.59
CA GLU A 49 -16.94 19.31 -3.15
C GLU A 49 -16.76 20.21 -1.93
N LYS A 50 -15.84 19.87 -1.04
CA LYS A 50 -15.66 20.60 0.21
C LYS A 50 -14.31 20.30 0.88
N ASP A 51 -13.52 21.34 1.15
CA ASP A 51 -12.22 21.22 1.83
C ASP A 51 -12.29 20.53 3.20
N SER A 52 -13.40 20.67 3.93
CA SER A 52 -13.58 20.01 5.23
C SER A 52 -13.55 18.48 5.13
N ASN A 53 -13.70 17.92 3.93
CA ASN A 53 -13.67 16.48 3.71
C ASN A 53 -12.26 15.89 3.82
N TYR A 54 -11.21 16.70 3.92
CA TYR A 54 -9.84 16.23 4.22
C TYR A 54 -9.73 15.55 5.58
N GLU A 55 -10.54 15.93 6.57
CA GLU A 55 -10.57 15.22 7.85
C GLU A 55 -11.05 13.77 7.67
N HIS A 56 -12.03 13.58 6.80
CA HIS A 56 -12.49 12.22 6.46
C HIS A 56 -11.42 11.43 5.70
N VAL A 57 -10.73 12.06 4.75
CA VAL A 57 -9.60 11.43 4.03
C VAL A 57 -8.52 10.97 5.00
N LYS A 58 -8.16 11.81 5.96
CA LYS A 58 -7.17 11.47 6.99
C LYS A 58 -7.56 10.20 7.74
N ASP A 59 -8.81 10.11 8.17
CA ASP A 59 -9.32 8.95 8.90
C ASP A 59 -9.28 7.68 8.03
N GLU A 60 -9.69 7.78 6.76
CA GLU A 60 -9.68 6.63 5.85
C GLU A 60 -8.26 6.18 5.48
N LEU A 61 -7.31 7.12 5.39
CA LEU A 61 -5.88 6.77 5.23
C LEU A 61 -5.39 5.98 6.44
N GLY A 62 -5.81 6.36 7.65
CA GLY A 62 -5.50 5.63 8.87
C GLY A 62 -6.06 4.21 8.85
N ASP A 63 -7.29 4.03 8.41
CA ASP A 63 -7.94 2.73 8.34
C ASP A 63 -7.24 1.80 7.34
N LEU A 64 -6.78 2.35 6.20
CA LEU A 64 -5.98 1.58 5.24
C LEU A 64 -4.61 1.22 5.82
N LEU A 65 -3.96 2.16 6.51
CA LEU A 65 -2.68 1.89 7.19
C LEU A 65 -2.82 0.78 8.22
N LEU A 66 -3.93 0.74 8.96
CA LEU A 66 -4.21 -0.36 9.90
C LEU A 66 -4.18 -1.72 9.21
N GLN A 67 -4.79 -1.84 8.03
CA GLN A 67 -4.78 -3.09 7.27
C GLN A 67 -3.36 -3.52 6.90
N ILE A 68 -2.53 -2.57 6.48
CA ILE A 68 -1.12 -2.84 6.15
C ILE A 68 -0.37 -3.34 7.38
N LEU A 69 -0.57 -2.71 8.53
CA LEU A 69 0.10 -3.08 9.77
C LEU A 69 -0.39 -4.44 10.29
N LEU A 70 -1.67 -4.75 10.18
CA LEU A 70 -2.23 -6.04 10.57
C LEU A 70 -1.65 -7.18 9.72
N HIS A 71 -1.62 -7.04 8.40
CA HIS A 71 -1.03 -8.04 7.51
C HIS A 71 0.46 -8.22 7.79
N SER A 72 1.19 -7.13 8.03
CA SER A 72 2.61 -7.19 8.38
C SER A 72 2.83 -7.91 9.71
N LYS A 73 1.95 -7.67 10.69
CA LYS A 73 2.03 -8.34 11.99
C LYS A 73 1.76 -9.84 11.89
N ILE A 74 0.77 -10.24 11.11
CA ILE A 74 0.48 -11.66 10.86
C ILE A 74 1.68 -12.33 10.18
N ALA A 75 2.30 -11.66 9.20
CA ALA A 75 3.51 -12.17 8.54
C ALA A 75 4.67 -12.35 9.52
N GLU A 76 4.85 -11.40 10.44
CA GLU A 76 5.88 -11.48 11.49
C GLU A 76 5.63 -12.66 12.42
N GLU A 77 4.40 -12.89 12.84
CA GLU A 77 4.02 -14.04 13.67
C GLU A 77 4.32 -15.37 12.99
N ASN A 78 4.25 -15.41 11.66
CA ASN A 78 4.57 -16.58 10.84
C ASN A 78 6.04 -16.65 10.43
N ASN A 79 6.89 -15.81 11.00
CA ASN A 79 8.33 -15.75 10.74
C ASN A 79 8.68 -15.48 9.26
N LYS A 80 7.88 -14.67 8.57
CA LYS A 80 8.09 -14.32 7.16
C LYS A 80 8.80 -12.98 6.99
N PHE A 81 8.25 -11.91 7.53
CA PHE A 81 8.83 -10.57 7.53
C PHE A 81 8.10 -9.69 8.57
N ALA A 82 8.69 -8.56 8.89
CA ALA A 82 8.10 -7.54 9.77
C ALA A 82 7.84 -6.24 8.99
N ILE A 83 7.15 -5.30 9.60
CA ILE A 83 6.87 -4.00 8.96
C ILE A 83 8.14 -3.26 8.54
N VAL A 84 9.24 -3.41 9.27
CA VAL A 84 10.51 -2.80 8.90
C VAL A 84 11.00 -3.30 7.54
N ASP A 85 10.77 -4.56 7.22
CA ASP A 85 11.14 -5.16 5.94
C ASP A 85 10.30 -4.60 4.80
N VAL A 86 9.00 -4.36 5.05
CA VAL A 86 8.11 -3.70 4.10
C VAL A 86 8.62 -2.29 3.79
N ILE A 87 8.96 -1.54 4.82
CA ILE A 87 9.48 -0.17 4.69
C ILE A 87 10.79 -0.17 3.92
N ASN A 88 11.74 -1.01 4.29
CA ASN A 88 13.04 -1.09 3.65
C ASN A 88 12.93 -1.49 2.17
N SER A 89 12.06 -2.44 1.87
CA SER A 89 11.78 -2.87 0.49
C SER A 89 11.23 -1.71 -0.35
N LEU A 90 10.28 -0.96 0.19
CA LEU A 90 9.71 0.19 -0.49
C LEU A 90 10.75 1.28 -0.72
N GLN A 91 11.53 1.62 0.32
CA GLN A 91 12.60 2.62 0.22
C GLN A 91 13.60 2.27 -0.89
N ALA A 92 14.07 1.02 -0.91
CA ALA A 92 15.00 0.55 -1.92
C ALA A 92 14.45 0.68 -3.34
N LYS A 93 13.19 0.28 -3.54
CA LYS A 93 12.51 0.42 -4.83
C LYS A 93 12.39 1.87 -5.27
N LEU A 94 12.01 2.76 -4.37
CA LEU A 94 11.82 4.17 -4.68
C LEU A 94 13.15 4.83 -5.08
N ILE A 95 14.22 4.56 -4.34
CA ILE A 95 15.55 5.10 -4.64
C ILE A 95 16.04 4.57 -6.00
N GLU A 96 15.92 3.28 -6.23
CA GLU A 96 16.36 2.63 -7.47
C GLU A 96 15.60 3.14 -8.69
N ARG A 97 14.27 3.34 -8.54
CA ARG A 97 13.39 3.74 -9.64
C ARG A 97 13.36 5.25 -9.90
N HIS A 98 14.06 6.03 -9.09
CA HIS A 98 14.17 7.48 -9.23
C HIS A 98 15.62 7.94 -9.29
N PRO A 99 16.43 7.42 -10.25
CA PRO A 99 17.84 7.83 -10.36
C PRO A 99 18.01 9.31 -10.77
N HIS A 100 16.95 9.94 -11.27
CA HIS A 100 16.89 11.36 -11.56
C HIS A 100 16.76 12.24 -10.30
N VAL A 101 16.38 11.64 -9.17
CA VAL A 101 16.26 12.32 -7.88
C VAL A 101 17.43 11.92 -6.96
N PHE A 102 17.75 10.65 -6.87
CA PHE A 102 18.75 10.10 -5.94
C PHE A 102 20.09 9.78 -6.59
N GLY A 103 20.20 9.89 -7.91
CA GLY A 103 21.42 9.63 -8.69
C GLY A 103 21.75 10.79 -9.62
N ASP A 104 22.53 10.50 -10.67
CA ASP A 104 23.06 11.49 -11.61
C ASP A 104 22.26 11.63 -12.91
N VAL A 105 21.20 10.86 -13.08
CA VAL A 105 20.35 10.92 -14.28
C VAL A 105 19.47 12.15 -14.24
N LYS A 106 19.38 12.85 -15.39
CA LYS A 106 18.50 14.02 -15.54
C LYS A 106 17.32 13.68 -16.44
N LEU A 107 16.12 13.90 -15.94
CA LEU A 107 14.88 13.73 -16.67
C LEU A 107 14.05 15.01 -16.51
N ASP A 108 13.49 15.48 -17.63
CA ASP A 108 12.83 16.79 -17.70
C ASP A 108 11.30 16.71 -17.74
N SER A 109 10.73 15.50 -17.88
CA SER A 109 9.29 15.33 -17.97
C SER A 109 8.79 14.11 -17.20
N ALA A 110 7.52 14.14 -16.82
CA ALA A 110 6.85 13.02 -16.18
C ALA A 110 6.83 11.76 -17.07
N ASP A 111 6.69 11.95 -18.38
CA ASP A 111 6.69 10.83 -19.34
C ASP A 111 8.03 10.11 -19.37
N GLU A 112 9.15 10.83 -19.31
CA GLU A 112 10.49 10.25 -19.24
C GLU A 112 10.69 9.47 -17.96
N VAL A 113 10.18 9.98 -16.82
CA VAL A 113 10.23 9.32 -15.52
C VAL A 113 9.45 8.01 -15.56
N GLU A 114 8.25 8.03 -16.11
CA GLU A 114 7.40 6.84 -16.22
C GLU A 114 8.05 5.75 -17.08
N LYS A 115 8.61 6.12 -18.22
CA LYS A 115 9.33 5.18 -19.10
C LYS A 115 10.54 4.56 -18.41
N GLN A 116 11.31 5.36 -17.69
CA GLN A 116 12.45 4.86 -16.93
C GLN A 116 12.02 3.92 -15.81
N TRP A 117 10.98 4.27 -15.08
CA TRP A 117 10.38 3.43 -14.04
C TRP A 117 10.04 2.04 -14.58
N GLU A 118 9.29 1.99 -15.68
CA GLU A 118 8.90 0.73 -16.33
C GLU A 118 10.12 -0.07 -16.80
N SER A 119 11.14 0.59 -17.36
CA SER A 119 12.38 -0.05 -17.77
C SER A 119 13.12 -0.69 -16.60
N ILE A 120 13.25 0.00 -15.48
CA ILE A 120 13.93 -0.51 -14.28
C ILE A 120 13.12 -1.64 -13.66
N LYS A 121 11.80 -1.50 -13.60
CA LYS A 121 10.89 -2.52 -13.10
C LYS A 121 11.02 -3.82 -13.90
N GLN A 122 11.11 -3.74 -15.24
CA GLN A 122 11.28 -4.90 -16.11
C GLN A 122 12.62 -5.59 -15.93
N LYS A 123 13.71 -4.82 -15.76
CA LYS A 123 15.04 -5.39 -15.55
C LYS A 123 15.16 -6.18 -14.25
N ASN A 124 14.39 -5.80 -13.23
CA ASN A 124 14.44 -6.38 -11.89
C ASN A 124 13.29 -7.34 -11.61
N SER A 125 12.43 -7.59 -12.61
CA SER A 125 11.30 -8.49 -12.44
C SER A 125 11.73 -9.95 -12.61
N ASP A 126 12.24 -10.53 -11.55
CA ASP A 126 12.10 -11.97 -11.29
C ASP A 126 10.62 -12.27 -10.89
N SER A 127 9.74 -11.32 -11.04
CA SER A 127 8.35 -11.38 -10.55
C SER A 127 7.36 -11.56 -11.68
N SER A 128 7.48 -12.68 -12.38
CA SER A 128 6.41 -13.17 -13.26
C SER A 128 5.06 -13.26 -12.53
N ILE A 129 5.06 -13.47 -11.22
CA ILE A 129 3.85 -13.57 -10.39
C ILE A 129 3.08 -12.25 -10.33
N PHE A 130 3.76 -11.11 -10.18
CA PHE A 130 3.10 -9.80 -10.12
C PHE A 130 2.56 -9.35 -11.48
N ASP A 131 3.25 -9.67 -12.55
CA ASP A 131 2.78 -9.38 -13.90
C ASP A 131 1.54 -10.23 -14.24
N ASP A 132 1.51 -11.48 -13.82
CA ASP A 132 0.35 -12.36 -13.98
C ASP A 132 -0.86 -11.85 -13.17
N ILE A 133 -0.66 -11.41 -11.94
CA ILE A 133 -1.73 -10.84 -11.10
C ILE A 133 -2.25 -9.53 -11.69
N ASN A 134 -1.38 -8.65 -12.15
CA ASN A 134 -1.78 -7.39 -12.79
C ASN A 134 -2.55 -7.67 -14.09
N SER A 135 -2.12 -8.64 -14.88
CA SER A 135 -2.84 -9.06 -16.08
C SER A 135 -4.21 -9.63 -15.76
N CYS A 136 -4.32 -10.45 -14.73
CA CYS A 136 -5.60 -10.98 -14.26
C CYS A 136 -6.54 -9.88 -13.78
N LEU A 137 -6.05 -8.91 -13.01
CA LEU A 137 -6.84 -7.78 -12.52
C LEU A 137 -7.32 -6.88 -13.65
N LEU A 138 -6.50 -6.66 -14.67
CA LEU A 138 -6.86 -5.86 -15.84
C LEU A 138 -7.95 -6.52 -16.70
N TYR A 139 -7.99 -7.85 -16.76
CA TYR A 139 -8.96 -8.60 -17.57
C TYR A 139 -10.24 -8.98 -16.82
N THR A 140 -10.21 -9.06 -15.49
CA THR A 140 -11.34 -9.54 -14.68
C THR A 140 -12.07 -8.45 -13.90
N SER A 141 -11.46 -7.30 -13.72
CA SER A 141 -12.08 -6.15 -13.05
C SER A 141 -12.22 -5.01 -14.03
N PRO A 142 -13.45 -4.59 -14.38
CA PRO A 142 -13.62 -3.35 -15.14
C PRO A 142 -12.97 -2.21 -14.35
N SER A 143 -12.20 -1.37 -15.03
CA SER A 143 -11.64 -0.19 -14.38
C SER A 143 -12.78 0.71 -13.91
N PRO A 144 -12.60 1.53 -12.87
CA PRO A 144 -13.62 2.50 -12.47
C PRO A 144 -14.10 3.41 -13.59
N ARG A 145 -13.30 3.55 -14.66
CA ARG A 145 -13.66 4.32 -15.86
C ARG A 145 -14.67 3.60 -16.75
N ASP A 146 -14.75 2.28 -16.66
CA ASP A 146 -15.62 1.45 -17.49
C ASP A 146 -16.99 1.21 -16.84
N ILE A 147 -17.16 1.65 -15.59
CA ILE A 147 -18.40 1.55 -14.81
C ILE A 147 -19.24 2.83 -14.94
N GLY A 148 -18.73 3.81 -15.62
CA GLY A 148 -19.40 5.10 -15.82
C GLY A 148 -20.57 5.06 -16.79
#